data_168f93ee0bcc3a8369db4efda0e8788a
#
_entry.id   168f93ee0bcc3a8369db4efda0e8788a
#
_cell.length_a   1.000
_cell.length_b   1.000
_cell.length_c   1.000
_cell.angle_alpha   90.00
_cell.angle_beta   90.00
_cell.angle_gamma   90.00
#
_symmetry.space_group_name_H-M   'P 1'
#
loop_
_entity.id
_entity.type
_entity.pdbx_description
1 polymer ?
#
loop_
_entity_poly.entity_id
_entity_poly.type
_entity_poly.pdbx_seq_one_letter_code
_entity_poly.pdbx_strand_id
1 'polypeptide(L)'
;MDLIRALMVVNINANEMKNVINQLEQINEIKQISTVAGIYDLILEIIVEQMEDLNDLIVEKIDCVEAIKSTETFIVLKDYK
;
A
#
# COMPACT_ATOMS: atom_id res chain seq x y z
N MET A 1 -3.47 -9.55 20.75
CA MET A 1 -3.94 -9.89 19.41
C MET A 1 -2.93 -9.49 18.38
N ASP A 2 -2.62 -10.38 17.47
CA ASP A 2 -1.59 -10.09 16.47
C ASP A 2 -2.12 -9.19 15.38
N LEU A 3 -1.33 -8.17 15.05
CA LEU A 3 -1.63 -7.32 13.93
C LEU A 3 -1.22 -8.01 12.62
N ILE A 4 -1.90 -7.64 11.56
CA ILE A 4 -1.55 -8.10 10.21
C ILE A 4 -0.73 -7.03 9.55
N ARG A 5 0.46 -7.41 9.06
CA ARG A 5 1.33 -6.52 8.30
C ARG A 5 1.34 -6.96 6.84
N ALA A 6 1.09 -6.03 5.95
CA ALA A 6 1.12 -6.26 4.52
C ALA A 6 2.10 -5.31 3.87
N LEU A 7 2.74 -5.78 2.80
CA LEU A 7 3.56 -4.95 1.94
C LEU A 7 2.84 -4.87 0.60
N MET A 8 2.66 -3.66 0.10
CA MET A 8 2.02 -3.46 -1.19
C MET A 8 2.99 -2.76 -2.13
N VAL A 9 3.20 -3.34 -3.30
CA VAL A 9 3.97 -2.70 -4.36
C VAL A 9 3.00 -2.05 -5.33
N VAL A 10 3.34 -0.86 -5.80
CA VAL A 10 2.43 0.00 -6.56
C VAL A 10 3.13 0.53 -7.80
N ASN A 11 2.45 0.43 -8.95
CA ASN A 11 2.84 1.11 -10.16
C ASN A 11 1.89 2.28 -10.42
N ILE A 12 2.45 3.40 -10.84
CA ILE A 12 1.76 4.67 -10.96
C ILE A 12 1.86 5.17 -12.40
N ASN A 13 0.81 5.83 -12.86
CA ASN A 13 0.83 6.50 -14.16
C ASN A 13 1.89 7.60 -14.18
N ALA A 14 2.45 7.87 -15.36
CA ALA A 14 3.52 8.85 -15.53
C ALA A 14 3.11 10.22 -14.97
N ASN A 15 4.03 10.86 -14.25
CA ASN A 15 3.88 12.21 -13.70
C ASN A 15 2.85 12.34 -12.57
N GLU A 16 2.40 11.22 -12.00
CA GLU A 16 1.38 11.21 -10.95
C GLU A 16 1.92 10.83 -9.57
N MET A 17 3.22 10.65 -9.44
CA MET A 17 3.84 10.20 -8.18
C MET A 17 3.46 11.09 -7.00
N LYS A 18 3.61 12.39 -7.14
CA LYS A 18 3.36 13.34 -6.06
C LYS A 18 1.89 13.32 -5.63
N ASN A 19 0.99 13.27 -6.61
CA ASN A 19 -0.44 13.23 -6.36
C ASN A 19 -0.83 11.94 -5.62
N VAL A 20 -0.31 10.80 -6.06
CA VAL A 20 -0.58 9.52 -5.42
C VAL A 20 -0.07 9.50 -3.98
N ILE A 21 1.18 9.93 -3.76
CA ILE A 21 1.74 9.97 -2.41
C ILE A 21 0.89 10.85 -1.49
N ASN A 22 0.47 12.03 -1.97
CA ASN A 22 -0.35 12.93 -1.16
C ASN A 22 -1.67 12.26 -0.74
N GLN A 23 -2.29 11.49 -1.62
CA GLN A 23 -3.52 10.78 -1.29
C GLN A 23 -3.28 9.63 -0.33
N LEU A 24 -2.22 8.84 -0.55
CA LEU A 24 -1.89 7.70 0.31
C LEU A 24 -1.49 8.13 1.72
N GLU A 25 -0.85 9.28 1.85
CA GLU A 25 -0.44 9.81 3.18
C GLU A 25 -1.63 10.09 4.09
N GLN A 26 -2.83 10.24 3.54
CA GLN A 26 -4.04 10.48 4.34
C GLN A 26 -4.62 9.20 4.94
N ILE A 27 -4.11 8.05 4.56
CA ILE A 27 -4.62 6.76 4.99
C ILE A 27 -3.86 6.29 6.24
N ASN A 28 -4.56 6.20 7.37
CA ASN A 28 -3.94 5.90 8.65
C ASN A 28 -3.31 4.51 8.73
N GLU A 29 -3.86 3.54 8.03
CA GLU A 29 -3.38 2.16 8.04
C GLU A 29 -2.06 1.99 7.28
N ILE A 30 -1.73 2.94 6.41
CA ILE A 30 -0.44 2.94 5.71
C ILE A 30 0.60 3.56 6.64
N LYS A 31 1.57 2.75 7.08
CA LYS A 31 2.56 3.17 8.06
C LYS A 31 3.85 3.68 7.44
N GLN A 32 4.12 3.27 6.21
CA GLN A 32 5.33 3.71 5.51
C GLN A 32 5.07 3.73 4.01
N ILE A 33 5.56 4.76 3.34
CA ILE A 33 5.51 4.90 1.89
C ILE A 33 6.93 5.13 1.43
N SER A 34 7.44 4.26 0.57
CA SER A 34 8.80 4.37 0.05
C SER A 34 8.78 4.38 -1.46
N THR A 35 9.54 5.29 -2.07
CA THR A 35 9.80 5.22 -3.50
C THR A 35 10.93 4.23 -3.72
N VAL A 36 10.85 3.46 -4.78
CA VAL A 36 11.84 2.42 -5.08
C VAL A 36 12.27 2.49 -6.54
N ALA A 37 13.44 1.97 -6.82
CA ALA A 37 13.94 1.80 -8.17
C ALA A 37 13.80 0.33 -8.56
N GLY A 38 13.11 0.05 -9.68
CA GLY A 38 12.86 -1.30 -10.14
C GLY A 38 11.59 -1.34 -10.98
N ILE A 39 10.93 -2.47 -11.00
CA ILE A 39 9.71 -2.64 -11.79
C ILE A 39 8.49 -2.01 -11.13
N TYR A 40 8.59 -1.64 -9.88
CA TYR A 40 7.52 -0.93 -9.15
C TYR A 40 7.98 0.47 -8.78
N ASP A 41 7.02 1.35 -8.54
CA ASP A 41 7.29 2.76 -8.20
C ASP A 41 7.32 3.01 -6.71
N LEU A 42 6.41 2.38 -5.97
CA LEU A 42 6.30 2.54 -4.52
C LEU A 42 6.19 1.19 -3.82
N ILE A 43 6.63 1.18 -2.56
CA ILE A 43 6.32 0.10 -1.62
C ILE A 43 5.64 0.74 -0.41
N LEU A 44 4.51 0.17 0.01
CA LEU A 44 3.76 0.60 1.17
C LEU A 44 3.85 -0.46 2.25
N GLU A 45 3.97 -0.03 3.51
CA GLU A 45 3.75 -0.91 4.64
C GLU A 45 2.38 -0.58 5.23
N ILE A 46 1.54 -1.60 5.35
CA ILE A 46 0.17 -1.48 5.84
C ILE A 46 0.03 -2.36 7.08
N ILE A 47 -0.56 -1.81 8.14
CA ILE A 47 -0.82 -2.57 9.36
C ILE A 47 -2.30 -2.44 9.69
N VAL A 48 -2.97 -3.58 9.84
CA VAL A 48 -4.39 -3.66 10.19
C VAL A 48 -4.60 -4.73 11.26
N GLU A 49 -5.76 -4.71 11.90
CA GLU A 49 -6.09 -5.68 12.94
C GLU A 49 -6.66 -6.98 12.37
N GLN A 50 -7.40 -6.90 11.28
CA GLN A 50 -8.09 -8.05 10.68
C GLN A 50 -7.95 -8.04 9.16
N MET A 51 -8.04 -9.21 8.56
CA MET A 51 -7.98 -9.33 7.09
C MET A 51 -9.10 -8.57 6.40
N GLU A 52 -10.28 -8.51 7.02
CA GLU A 52 -11.39 -7.73 6.48
C GLU A 52 -11.04 -6.26 6.35
N ASP A 53 -10.31 -5.71 7.33
CA ASP A 53 -9.87 -4.33 7.30
C ASP A 53 -8.91 -4.08 6.13
N LEU A 54 -8.05 -5.05 5.83
CA LEU A 54 -7.14 -4.95 4.70
C LEU A 54 -7.91 -4.94 3.38
N ASN A 55 -8.89 -5.83 3.25
CA ASN A 55 -9.72 -5.88 2.06
C ASN A 55 -10.46 -4.56 1.84
N ASP A 56 -11.06 -4.01 2.88
CA ASP A 56 -11.80 -2.75 2.81
C ASP A 56 -10.88 -1.60 2.43
N LEU A 57 -9.67 -1.57 2.99
CA LEU A 57 -8.66 -0.56 2.67
C LEU A 57 -8.30 -0.58 1.19
N ILE A 58 -8.04 -1.78 0.66
CA ILE A 58 -7.65 -1.92 -0.74
C ILE A 58 -8.79 -1.49 -1.67
N VAL A 59 -9.98 -2.03 -1.44
CA VAL A 59 -11.13 -1.80 -2.33
C VAL A 59 -11.66 -0.37 -2.23
N GLU A 60 -11.76 0.17 -1.02
CA GLU A 60 -12.44 1.45 -0.79
C GLU A 60 -11.51 2.65 -0.87
N LYS A 61 -10.22 2.48 -0.55
CA LYS A 61 -9.30 3.61 -0.46
C LYS A 61 -8.21 3.57 -1.50
N ILE A 62 -7.55 2.43 -1.68
CA ILE A 62 -6.40 2.36 -2.59
C ILE A 62 -6.84 2.22 -4.04
N ASP A 63 -7.77 1.33 -4.33
CA ASP A 63 -8.26 1.13 -5.69
C ASP A 63 -9.01 2.34 -6.23
N CYS A 64 -9.44 3.25 -5.36
CA CYS A 64 -10.10 4.49 -5.77
C CYS A 64 -9.14 5.57 -6.25
N VAL A 65 -7.83 5.40 -6.09
CA VAL A 65 -6.83 6.35 -6.57
C VAL A 65 -6.60 6.11 -8.05
N GLU A 66 -7.15 6.96 -8.89
CA GLU A 66 -7.15 6.76 -10.35
C GLU A 66 -5.77 6.66 -10.97
N ALA A 67 -4.80 7.38 -10.43
CA ALA A 67 -3.45 7.40 -10.96
C ALA A 67 -2.64 6.15 -10.64
N ILE A 68 -3.15 5.26 -9.79
CA ILE A 68 -2.53 3.97 -9.54
C ILE A 68 -2.87 3.05 -10.71
N LYS A 69 -1.82 2.52 -11.33
CA LYS A 69 -1.94 1.66 -12.49
C LYS A 69 -2.18 0.20 -12.08
N SER A 70 -1.42 -0.27 -11.10
CA SER A 70 -1.54 -1.64 -10.60
C SER A 70 -0.95 -1.74 -9.22
N THR A 71 -1.42 -2.72 -8.45
CA THR A 71 -0.88 -3.04 -7.13
C THR A 71 -0.75 -4.55 -6.98
N GLU A 72 0.16 -4.94 -6.08
CA GLU A 72 0.29 -6.33 -5.67
C GLU A 72 0.55 -6.32 -4.17
N THR A 73 -0.19 -7.13 -3.43
CA THR A 73 -0.15 -7.13 -1.97
C THR A 73 0.40 -8.45 -1.45
N PHE A 74 1.34 -8.36 -0.51
CA PHE A 74 1.95 -9.51 0.15
C PHE A 74 1.64 -9.43 1.64
N ILE A 75 1.13 -10.53 2.20
CA ILE A 75 0.91 -10.62 3.64
C ILE A 75 2.19 -11.17 4.26
N VAL A 76 2.73 -10.47 5.25
CA VAL A 76 3.91 -10.94 5.98
C VAL A 76 3.45 -12.02 6.94
N LEU A 77 3.93 -13.24 6.73
CA LEU A 77 3.55 -14.38 7.57
C LEU A 77 4.40 -14.44 8.82
N LYS A 78 5.70 -14.18 8.70
CA LYS A 78 6.62 -14.28 9.83
C LYS A 78 7.92 -13.55 9.52
N ASP A 79 8.42 -12.84 10.51
CA ASP A 79 9.75 -12.24 10.46
C ASP A 79 10.73 -13.15 11.18
N TYR A 80 11.92 -13.34 10.61
CA TYR A 80 12.99 -14.14 11.22
C TYR A 80 14.10 -13.28 11.82
N LYS A 81 14.11 -12.01 11.45
CA LYS A 81 15.04 -11.03 12.01
C LYS A 81 14.37 -9.68 12.17
#